data_70685c417f4d45248bc7e1249060f799
#
_entry.id   70685c417f4d45248bc7e1249060f799
#
_cell.length_a   1.000
_cell.length_b   1.000
_cell.length_c   1.000
_cell.angle_alpha   90.00
_cell.angle_beta   90.00
_cell.angle_gamma   90.00
#
_symmetry.space_group_name_H-M   'P 1'
#
loop_
_entity.id
_entity.type
_entity.pdbx_description
1 polymer ?
#
loop_
_entity_poly.entity_id
_entity_poly.type
_entity_poly.pdbx_seq_one_letter_code
_entity_poly.pdbx_strand_id
1 'polypeptide(L)'
;MKILVNALSTTNESGRQVLCGLLLEFLRQSPDQYRLCVLLHDGNRDIVDHMRSQLDAALRLRVSFHFAPGISRNWLGRACYERLYLQCRVKQVGADLCLSPSGGWVPGLSCLQYTLALNPWAMVATGPRGISGQVKAMLQRRVYRQALKHADGIGYGSIHMRGLYRANAGEKSEKCGAIVYPALPTNELAQMDEMWNEEVERDARQILCVSHMAAHKDIETLLLALQILRNEYKVPATLRLVGRWSDVRYRARMEELVEELGLVEAVAMDGFLSRSALLDAYRRARVYCLLSRSESFGIPSVEAQRMGTPVVAARGSAASEVCGTGGVYVAAGDSQGAAGLLCRLLTDESYWKKLSLAARQNALRFEYQKTVRPLLEMLGTHAEKL
;
A
#
# COMPACT_ATOMS: atom_id res chain seq x y z
N MET A 1 17.70 -14.73 17.63
CA MET A 1 18.07 -13.77 16.56
C MET A 1 17.57 -12.36 16.90
N LYS A 2 18.46 -11.37 16.86
CA LYS A 2 18.11 -9.95 17.04
C LYS A 2 18.00 -9.24 15.71
N ILE A 3 16.86 -8.61 15.45
CA ILE A 3 16.59 -7.91 14.20
C ILE A 3 16.51 -6.41 14.49
N LEU A 4 17.39 -5.63 13.87
CA LEU A 4 17.28 -4.17 13.84
C LEU A 4 16.34 -3.77 12.71
N VAL A 5 15.17 -3.22 13.04
CA VAL A 5 14.22 -2.67 12.05
C VAL A 5 14.55 -1.21 11.84
N ASN A 6 15.14 -0.85 10.69
CA ASN A 6 15.44 0.53 10.32
C ASN A 6 14.19 1.25 9.79
N ALA A 7 13.30 1.69 10.68
CA ALA A 7 12.04 2.35 10.33
C ALA A 7 12.15 3.85 10.03
N LEU A 8 13.37 4.39 9.87
CA LEU A 8 13.61 5.83 9.62
C LEU A 8 12.94 6.35 8.34
N SER A 9 12.71 5.48 7.34
CA SER A 9 12.04 5.85 6.09
C SER A 9 10.52 5.87 6.18
N THR A 10 9.93 5.34 7.25
CA THR A 10 8.49 5.14 7.41
C THR A 10 7.84 6.41 7.96
N THR A 11 7.56 7.37 7.09
CA THR A 11 7.09 8.70 7.47
C THR A 11 5.61 8.95 7.18
N ASN A 12 5.01 8.23 6.24
CA ASN A 12 3.60 8.36 5.91
C ASN A 12 2.72 7.38 6.69
N GLU A 13 1.46 7.72 6.90
CA GLU A 13 0.49 6.97 7.69
C GLU A 13 0.30 5.52 7.18
N SER A 14 0.07 5.36 5.88
CA SER A 14 -0.10 4.05 5.25
C SER A 14 1.14 3.14 5.44
N GLY A 15 2.35 3.70 5.26
CA GLY A 15 3.59 2.95 5.48
C GLY A 15 3.78 2.53 6.95
N ARG A 16 3.35 3.38 7.91
CA ARG A 16 3.38 3.06 9.34
C ARG A 16 2.42 1.92 9.68
N GLN A 17 1.19 1.98 9.17
CA GLN A 17 0.20 0.91 9.35
C GLN A 17 0.70 -0.43 8.80
N VAL A 18 1.22 -0.43 7.57
CA VAL A 18 1.78 -1.65 6.95
C VAL A 18 2.94 -2.20 7.76
N LEU A 19 3.89 -1.36 8.17
CA LEU A 19 5.03 -1.81 8.97
C LEU A 19 4.59 -2.35 10.33
N CYS A 20 3.73 -1.64 11.06
CA CYS A 20 3.22 -2.08 12.35
C CYS A 20 2.51 -3.43 12.24
N GLY A 21 1.56 -3.57 11.31
CA GLY A 21 0.83 -4.82 11.11
C GLY A 21 1.76 -5.99 10.80
N LEU A 22 2.75 -5.79 9.93
CA LEU A 22 3.74 -6.80 9.60
C LEU A 22 4.60 -7.19 10.81
N LEU A 23 5.11 -6.22 11.57
CA LEU A 23 5.96 -6.49 12.74
C LEU A 23 5.19 -7.14 13.89
N LEU A 24 3.93 -6.74 14.12
CA LEU A 24 3.06 -7.33 15.12
C LEU A 24 2.82 -8.82 14.81
N GLU A 25 2.46 -9.12 13.57
CA GLU A 25 2.20 -10.49 13.18
C GLU A 25 3.49 -11.33 13.09
N PHE A 26 4.59 -10.71 12.66
CA PHE A 26 5.91 -11.35 12.73
C PHE A 26 6.24 -11.79 14.16
N LEU A 27 6.02 -10.95 15.17
CA LEU A 27 6.26 -11.31 16.57
C LEU A 27 5.37 -12.44 17.06
N ARG A 28 4.10 -12.46 16.63
CA ARG A 28 3.14 -13.51 17.01
C ARG A 28 3.50 -14.88 16.46
N GLN A 29 4.01 -14.93 15.24
CA GLN A 29 4.30 -16.19 14.55
C GLN A 29 5.78 -16.61 14.62
N SER A 30 6.69 -15.69 14.95
CA SER A 30 8.12 -16.02 15.04
C SER A 30 8.45 -16.74 16.35
N PRO A 31 9.48 -17.64 16.36
CA PRO A 31 9.98 -18.27 17.58
C PRO A 31 10.34 -17.25 18.68
N ASP A 32 10.18 -17.67 19.95
CA ASP A 32 10.38 -16.78 21.11
C ASP A 32 11.78 -16.17 21.25
N GLN A 33 12.76 -16.78 20.61
CA GLN A 33 14.15 -16.27 20.58
C GLN A 33 14.33 -15.03 19.69
N TYR A 34 13.35 -14.65 18.86
CA TYR A 34 13.44 -13.47 18.02
C TYR A 34 13.17 -12.21 18.83
N ARG A 35 14.01 -11.19 18.67
CA ARG A 35 13.91 -9.87 19.31
C ARG A 35 13.95 -8.79 18.25
N LEU A 36 13.06 -7.81 18.34
CA LEU A 36 13.03 -6.64 17.48
C LEU A 36 13.60 -5.41 18.19
N CYS A 37 14.52 -4.74 17.52
CA CYS A 37 15.02 -3.43 17.92
C CYS A 37 14.59 -2.42 16.88
N VAL A 38 13.51 -1.64 17.13
CA VAL A 38 12.93 -0.74 16.12
C VAL A 38 13.59 0.63 16.23
N LEU A 39 14.29 1.05 15.18
CA LEU A 39 14.94 2.35 15.09
C LEU A 39 14.01 3.37 14.43
N LEU A 40 13.67 4.41 15.16
CA LEU A 40 12.69 5.45 14.84
C LEU A 40 13.34 6.84 14.87
N HIS A 41 12.60 7.84 14.47
CA HIS A 41 12.84 9.25 14.77
C HIS A 41 11.57 9.85 15.39
N ASP A 42 11.65 11.05 15.98
CA ASP A 42 10.50 11.66 16.67
C ASP A 42 9.25 11.82 15.79
N GLY A 43 9.42 11.96 14.47
CA GLY A 43 8.29 12.14 13.54
C GLY A 43 7.47 10.86 13.24
N ASN A 44 7.93 9.68 13.71
CA ASN A 44 7.19 8.42 13.61
C ASN A 44 7.09 7.69 14.96
N ARG A 45 7.09 8.45 16.05
CA ARG A 45 7.01 7.96 17.43
C ARG A 45 5.70 7.23 17.73
N ASP A 46 4.63 7.61 17.05
CA ASP A 46 3.30 6.96 17.10
C ASP A 46 3.33 5.45 16.83
N ILE A 47 4.33 4.96 16.11
CA ILE A 47 4.59 3.51 15.95
C ILE A 47 4.75 2.81 17.31
N VAL A 48 5.39 3.47 18.29
CA VAL A 48 5.60 2.92 19.63
C VAL A 48 4.28 2.67 20.34
N ASP A 49 3.42 3.69 20.35
CA ASP A 49 2.13 3.63 21.05
C ASP A 49 1.20 2.62 20.38
N HIS A 50 1.17 2.64 19.04
CA HIS A 50 0.39 1.68 18.27
C HIS A 50 0.85 0.23 18.52
N MET A 51 2.15 -0.05 18.46
CA MET A 51 2.64 -1.41 18.72
C MET A 51 2.40 -1.84 20.17
N ARG A 52 2.65 -0.95 21.14
CA ARG A 52 2.44 -1.27 22.57
C ARG A 52 0.97 -1.56 22.91
N SER A 53 0.03 -0.88 22.28
CA SER A 53 -1.40 -1.12 22.50
C SER A 53 -1.88 -2.49 21.97
N GLN A 54 -1.16 -3.08 21.01
CA GLN A 54 -1.52 -4.33 20.34
C GLN A 54 -0.75 -5.56 20.85
N LEU A 55 0.28 -5.36 21.67
CA LEU A 55 1.14 -6.43 22.20
C LEU A 55 0.75 -6.77 23.63
N ASP A 56 0.67 -8.06 23.94
CA ASP A 56 0.61 -8.57 25.31
C ASP A 56 1.94 -8.40 26.06
N ALA A 57 1.97 -8.74 27.35
CA ALA A 57 3.14 -8.55 28.20
C ALA A 57 4.36 -9.36 27.71
N ALA A 58 4.16 -10.58 27.23
CA ALA A 58 5.23 -11.46 26.78
C ALA A 58 5.87 -10.93 25.49
N LEU A 59 5.06 -10.54 24.53
CA LEU A 59 5.52 -9.99 23.25
C LEU A 59 6.17 -8.60 23.41
N ARG A 60 5.71 -7.79 24.40
CA ARG A 60 6.37 -6.50 24.71
C ARG A 60 7.83 -6.66 25.14
N LEU A 61 8.19 -7.75 25.81
CA LEU A 61 9.57 -8.04 26.20
C LEU A 61 10.47 -8.40 24.99
N ARG A 62 9.88 -8.71 23.86
CA ARG A 62 10.59 -9.05 22.61
C ARG A 62 10.86 -7.83 21.73
N VAL A 63 10.38 -6.62 22.10
CA VAL A 63 10.52 -5.40 21.30
C VAL A 63 11.18 -4.30 22.11
N SER A 64 12.20 -3.66 21.54
CA SER A 64 12.78 -2.42 22.05
C SER A 64 12.72 -1.32 20.99
N PHE A 65 12.57 -0.06 21.45
CA PHE A 65 12.49 1.11 20.57
C PHE A 65 13.69 2.02 20.82
N HIS A 66 14.32 2.43 19.74
CA HIS A 66 15.49 3.30 19.73
C HIS A 66 15.21 4.52 18.86
N PHE A 67 15.75 5.68 19.23
CA PHE A 67 15.52 6.91 18.49
C PHE A 67 16.82 7.44 17.88
N ALA A 68 16.75 7.81 16.61
CA ALA A 68 17.79 8.52 15.89
C ALA A 68 17.59 10.04 16.07
N PRO A 69 18.65 10.86 15.94
CA PRO A 69 18.54 12.32 16.01
C PRO A 69 17.55 12.91 15.01
N GLY A 70 16.93 14.03 15.34
CA GLY A 70 15.89 14.69 14.55
C GLY A 70 16.27 15.02 13.09
N ILE A 71 17.57 15.16 12.81
CA ILE A 71 18.09 15.33 11.44
C ILE A 71 17.68 14.17 10.50
N SER A 72 17.45 12.97 11.03
CA SER A 72 17.02 11.79 10.26
C SER A 72 15.59 11.87 9.73
N ARG A 73 14.83 12.90 10.09
CA ARG A 73 13.48 13.14 9.53
C ARG A 73 13.49 13.46 8.04
N ASN A 74 14.46 14.23 7.59
CA ASN A 74 14.61 14.53 6.16
C ASN A 74 15.46 13.46 5.46
N TRP A 75 15.29 13.35 4.15
CA TRP A 75 15.89 12.27 3.37
C TRP A 75 17.42 12.33 3.32
N LEU A 76 18.03 13.55 3.29
CA LEU A 76 19.49 13.73 3.29
C LEU A 76 20.09 13.36 4.64
N GLY A 77 19.55 13.92 5.73
CA GLY A 77 20.00 13.60 7.09
C GLY A 77 19.84 12.13 7.42
N ARG A 78 18.77 11.49 6.94
CA ARG A 78 18.59 10.04 7.05
C ARG A 78 19.67 9.29 6.29
N ALA A 79 19.94 9.63 5.03
CA ALA A 79 20.98 8.98 4.25
C ALA A 79 22.37 9.12 4.90
N CYS A 80 22.69 10.30 5.45
CA CYS A 80 23.91 10.53 6.22
C CYS A 80 23.94 9.68 7.50
N TYR A 81 22.84 9.63 8.26
CA TYR A 81 22.75 8.82 9.47
C TYR A 81 22.93 7.33 9.16
N GLU A 82 22.23 6.82 8.17
CA GLU A 82 22.34 5.41 7.75
C GLU A 82 23.76 5.06 7.30
N ARG A 83 24.42 5.97 6.59
CA ARG A 83 25.79 5.76 6.10
C ARG A 83 26.86 5.80 7.19
N LEU A 84 26.71 6.67 8.19
CA LEU A 84 27.77 6.96 9.17
C LEU A 84 27.52 6.31 10.52
N TYR A 85 26.27 6.15 10.94
CA TYR A 85 25.93 5.76 12.30
C TYR A 85 25.15 4.45 12.43
N LEU A 86 24.52 3.96 11.35
CA LEU A 86 23.69 2.74 11.46
C LEU A 86 24.53 1.52 11.84
N GLN A 87 25.79 1.44 11.37
CA GLN A 87 26.70 0.38 11.77
C GLN A 87 27.00 0.39 13.28
N CYS A 88 27.14 1.57 13.88
CA CYS A 88 27.32 1.69 15.35
C CYS A 88 26.06 1.18 16.08
N ARG A 89 24.88 1.45 15.57
CA ARG A 89 23.62 0.92 16.11
C ARG A 89 23.53 -0.58 15.99
N VAL A 90 23.88 -1.15 14.84
CA VAL A 90 23.94 -2.62 14.62
C VAL A 90 24.82 -3.27 15.70
N LYS A 91 26.03 -2.75 15.92
CA LYS A 91 26.95 -3.25 16.96
C LYS A 91 26.40 -3.03 18.38
N GLN A 92 25.86 -1.87 18.68
CA GLN A 92 25.35 -1.52 20.02
C GLN A 92 24.21 -2.44 20.46
N VAL A 93 23.29 -2.77 19.55
CA VAL A 93 22.17 -3.68 19.86
C VAL A 93 22.55 -5.15 19.67
N GLY A 94 23.71 -5.44 19.07
CA GLY A 94 24.12 -6.80 18.71
C GLY A 94 23.14 -7.44 17.74
N ALA A 95 22.80 -6.72 16.65
CA ALA A 95 21.84 -7.19 15.67
C ALA A 95 22.49 -8.21 14.72
N ASP A 96 21.87 -9.35 14.56
CA ASP A 96 22.23 -10.38 13.60
C ASP A 96 21.77 -10.01 12.19
N LEU A 97 20.68 -9.19 12.10
CA LEU A 97 20.04 -8.80 10.87
C LEU A 97 19.49 -7.36 10.96
N CYS A 98 19.61 -6.60 9.87
CA CYS A 98 18.96 -5.31 9.66
C CYS A 98 17.84 -5.44 8.62
N LEU A 99 16.59 -5.18 9.04
CA LEU A 99 15.42 -5.13 8.17
C LEU A 99 15.05 -3.68 7.86
N SER A 100 15.09 -3.28 6.59
CA SER A 100 14.79 -1.90 6.15
C SER A 100 13.53 -1.85 5.29
N PRO A 101 12.45 -1.17 5.69
CA PRO A 101 11.24 -1.00 4.86
C PRO A 101 11.39 0.05 3.74
N SER A 102 12.62 0.46 3.44
CA SER A 102 12.94 1.49 2.44
C SER A 102 13.12 0.97 1.02
N GLY A 103 13.22 -0.35 0.84
CA GLY A 103 13.59 -0.99 -0.43
C GLY A 103 15.06 -0.83 -0.79
N GLY A 104 15.88 -0.25 0.09
CA GLY A 104 17.28 0.05 -0.12
C GLY A 104 18.25 -0.90 0.59
N TRP A 105 19.53 -0.69 0.33
CA TRP A 105 20.65 -1.37 0.98
C TRP A 105 21.65 -0.33 1.50
N VAL A 106 22.23 -0.58 2.67
CA VAL A 106 23.18 0.33 3.34
C VAL A 106 24.57 -0.32 3.34
N PRO A 107 25.57 0.29 2.71
CA PRO A 107 26.92 -0.28 2.65
C PRO A 107 27.62 -0.24 4.02
N GLY A 108 28.39 -1.30 4.31
CA GLY A 108 29.29 -1.37 5.49
C GLY A 108 28.62 -1.86 6.78
N LEU A 109 27.42 -2.42 6.72
CA LEU A 109 26.83 -3.12 7.87
C LEU A 109 27.46 -4.51 8.04
N SER A 110 27.76 -4.90 9.29
CA SER A 110 28.35 -6.21 9.65
C SER A 110 27.32 -7.28 9.95
N CYS A 111 26.06 -7.08 9.61
CA CYS A 111 24.97 -8.03 9.78
C CYS A 111 24.28 -8.32 8.45
N LEU A 112 23.45 -9.34 8.41
CA LEU A 112 22.60 -9.63 7.25
C LEU A 112 21.67 -8.44 6.97
N GLN A 113 21.42 -8.14 5.70
CA GLN A 113 20.57 -7.03 5.31
C GLN A 113 19.39 -7.52 4.47
N TYR A 114 18.20 -7.31 5.03
CA TYR A 114 16.93 -7.54 4.36
C TYR A 114 16.20 -6.24 4.14
N THR A 115 15.50 -6.12 3.02
CA THR A 115 14.74 -4.91 2.73
C THR A 115 13.34 -5.23 2.22
N LEU A 116 12.37 -4.37 2.54
CA LEU A 116 11.01 -4.45 2.03
C LEU A 116 10.79 -3.39 0.95
N ALA A 117 10.50 -3.84 -0.26
CA ALA A 117 10.24 -3.01 -1.42
C ALA A 117 8.73 -2.74 -1.52
N LEU A 118 8.28 -1.65 -0.89
CA LEU A 118 6.85 -1.30 -0.77
C LEU A 118 6.45 -0.08 -1.61
N ASN A 119 7.40 0.77 -2.03
CA ASN A 119 7.11 2.02 -2.70
C ASN A 119 7.87 2.17 -4.02
N PRO A 120 7.16 2.21 -5.18
CA PRO A 120 7.78 2.29 -6.50
C PRO A 120 8.11 3.73 -6.97
N TRP A 121 7.86 4.77 -6.16
CA TRP A 121 7.82 6.18 -6.59
C TRP A 121 8.99 6.62 -7.47
N ALA A 122 10.18 6.09 -7.26
CA ALA A 122 11.35 6.44 -8.04
C ALA A 122 11.40 5.77 -9.41
N MET A 123 10.69 4.65 -9.60
CA MET A 123 10.73 3.82 -10.81
C MET A 123 9.56 4.06 -11.76
N VAL A 124 8.51 4.73 -11.29
CA VAL A 124 7.30 5.01 -12.07
C VAL A 124 7.17 6.52 -12.37
N ALA A 125 6.57 6.84 -13.49
CA ALA A 125 6.25 8.22 -13.85
C ALA A 125 4.96 8.64 -13.14
N THR A 126 5.08 9.39 -12.04
CA THR A 126 3.94 9.84 -11.23
C THR A 126 3.62 11.34 -11.41
N GLY A 127 3.92 11.90 -12.56
CA GLY A 127 3.74 13.32 -12.88
C GLY A 127 5.05 14.11 -12.98
N PRO A 128 4.98 15.42 -13.29
CA PRO A 128 6.14 16.26 -13.47
C PRO A 128 6.95 16.39 -12.18
N ARG A 129 8.24 16.11 -12.26
CA ARG A 129 9.18 16.28 -11.17
C ARG A 129 10.11 17.44 -11.51
N GLY A 130 10.21 18.40 -10.61
CA GLY A 130 11.28 19.41 -10.70
C GLY A 130 12.67 18.78 -10.68
N ILE A 131 13.72 19.54 -10.99
CA ILE A 131 15.11 19.06 -11.09
C ILE A 131 15.52 18.27 -9.82
N SER A 132 15.24 18.83 -8.64
CA SER A 132 15.54 18.17 -7.36
C SER A 132 14.83 16.81 -7.18
N GLY A 133 13.59 16.69 -7.66
CA GLY A 133 12.83 15.45 -7.65
C GLY A 133 13.39 14.40 -8.60
N GLN A 134 13.89 14.81 -9.77
CA GLN A 134 14.56 13.93 -10.74
C GLN A 134 15.88 13.38 -10.17
N VAL A 135 16.71 14.25 -9.58
CA VAL A 135 17.96 13.84 -8.93
C VAL A 135 17.69 12.86 -7.81
N LYS A 136 16.73 13.16 -6.95
CA LYS A 136 16.31 12.24 -5.86
C LYS A 136 15.86 10.89 -6.40
N ALA A 137 15.05 10.86 -7.46
CA ALA A 137 14.60 9.62 -8.09
C ALA A 137 15.76 8.82 -8.70
N MET A 138 16.71 9.49 -9.35
CA MET A 138 17.92 8.85 -9.90
C MET A 138 18.77 8.20 -8.80
N LEU A 139 19.01 8.91 -7.70
CA LEU A 139 19.75 8.38 -6.54
C LEU A 139 19.01 7.18 -5.93
N GLN A 140 17.69 7.27 -5.77
CA GLN A 140 16.90 6.19 -5.23
C GLN A 140 16.89 4.94 -6.13
N ARG A 141 16.81 5.11 -7.46
CA ARG A 141 16.96 4.01 -8.43
C ARG A 141 18.30 3.30 -8.28
N ARG A 142 19.37 4.08 -8.05
CA ARG A 142 20.70 3.50 -7.79
C ARG A 142 20.70 2.67 -6.50
N VAL A 143 20.10 3.18 -5.43
CA VAL A 143 19.95 2.45 -4.14
C VAL A 143 19.17 1.15 -4.32
N TYR A 144 18.08 1.16 -5.10
CA TYR A 144 17.31 -0.06 -5.42
C TYR A 144 18.12 -1.08 -6.22
N ARG A 145 18.93 -0.63 -7.19
CA ARG A 145 19.86 -1.52 -7.92
C ARG A 145 20.92 -2.15 -7.00
N GLN A 146 21.42 -1.38 -6.04
CA GLN A 146 22.37 -1.90 -5.05
C GLN A 146 21.70 -2.91 -4.11
N ALA A 147 20.45 -2.66 -3.70
CA ALA A 147 19.69 -3.62 -2.90
C ALA A 147 19.53 -4.95 -3.64
N LEU A 148 19.13 -4.94 -4.91
CA LEU A 148 19.00 -6.15 -5.72
C LEU A 148 20.32 -6.95 -5.81
N LYS A 149 21.45 -6.26 -5.85
CA LYS A 149 22.78 -6.86 -6.01
C LYS A 149 23.36 -7.37 -4.68
N HIS A 150 23.13 -6.66 -3.57
CA HIS A 150 23.90 -6.84 -2.34
C HIS A 150 23.06 -7.28 -1.14
N ALA A 151 21.76 -6.96 -1.07
CA ALA A 151 20.92 -7.39 0.03
C ALA A 151 20.87 -8.92 0.11
N ASP A 152 20.83 -9.45 1.32
CA ASP A 152 20.73 -10.89 1.57
C ASP A 152 19.31 -11.40 1.29
N GLY A 153 18.30 -10.53 1.39
CA GLY A 153 16.94 -10.82 0.94
C GLY A 153 16.09 -9.57 0.69
N ILE A 154 15.12 -9.71 -0.22
CA ILE A 154 14.17 -8.64 -0.56
C ILE A 154 12.75 -9.16 -0.50
N GLY A 155 11.94 -8.58 0.40
CA GLY A 155 10.49 -8.77 0.43
C GLY A 155 9.80 -7.73 -0.47
N TYR A 156 9.11 -8.17 -1.50
CA TYR A 156 8.39 -7.28 -2.42
C TYR A 156 6.91 -7.19 -2.03
N GLY A 157 6.37 -5.98 -1.97
CA GLY A 157 4.95 -5.75 -1.68
C GLY A 157 3.99 -6.25 -2.76
N SER A 158 4.49 -6.66 -3.93
CA SER A 158 3.73 -7.27 -5.02
C SER A 158 4.68 -7.88 -6.07
N ILE A 159 4.16 -8.77 -6.94
CA ILE A 159 4.90 -9.29 -8.10
C ILE A 159 5.25 -8.12 -9.05
N HIS A 160 4.33 -7.16 -9.20
CA HIS A 160 4.59 -5.93 -9.95
C HIS A 160 5.82 -5.18 -9.42
N MET A 161 5.94 -5.02 -8.09
CA MET A 161 7.12 -4.39 -7.46
C MET A 161 8.41 -5.15 -7.76
N ARG A 162 8.39 -6.49 -7.72
CA ARG A 162 9.54 -7.33 -8.11
C ARG A 162 9.95 -7.09 -9.55
N GLY A 163 8.96 -7.00 -10.46
CA GLY A 163 9.20 -6.66 -11.87
C GLY A 163 9.88 -5.30 -12.05
N LEU A 164 9.40 -4.26 -11.35
CA LEU A 164 10.00 -2.92 -11.39
C LEU A 164 11.46 -2.92 -10.90
N TYR A 165 11.78 -3.65 -9.85
CA TYR A 165 13.15 -3.76 -9.33
C TYR A 165 14.07 -4.45 -10.33
N ARG A 166 13.63 -5.55 -10.93
CA ARG A 166 14.38 -6.29 -11.95
C ARG A 166 14.62 -5.45 -13.20
N ALA A 167 13.58 -4.81 -13.72
CA ALA A 167 13.69 -3.91 -14.88
C ALA A 167 14.64 -2.74 -14.60
N ASN A 168 14.59 -2.13 -13.40
CA ASN A 168 15.52 -1.06 -13.01
C ASN A 168 16.98 -1.55 -12.94
N ALA A 169 17.23 -2.84 -12.72
CA ALA A 169 18.57 -3.43 -12.61
C ALA A 169 19.05 -4.15 -13.88
N GLY A 170 18.31 -4.07 -14.99
CA GLY A 170 18.60 -4.80 -16.23
C GLY A 170 18.34 -6.29 -16.11
N GLU A 171 17.16 -6.65 -15.60
CA GLU A 171 16.65 -8.03 -15.45
C GLU A 171 17.52 -8.95 -14.55
N LYS A 172 18.35 -8.38 -13.69
CA LYS A 172 19.11 -9.15 -12.69
C LYS A 172 18.18 -9.70 -11.62
N SER A 173 18.50 -10.88 -11.11
CA SER A 173 17.79 -11.49 -9.99
C SER A 173 18.43 -11.14 -8.64
N GLU A 174 17.62 -11.10 -7.61
CA GLU A 174 18.03 -11.01 -6.21
C GLU A 174 18.63 -12.33 -5.70
N LYS A 175 19.44 -12.27 -4.63
CA LYS A 175 20.00 -13.45 -3.96
C LYS A 175 18.89 -14.31 -3.32
N CYS A 176 17.96 -13.66 -2.63
CA CYS A 176 16.77 -14.24 -2.04
C CYS A 176 15.62 -13.26 -2.16
N GLY A 177 14.46 -13.68 -2.63
CA GLY A 177 13.32 -12.80 -2.84
C GLY A 177 11.99 -13.48 -2.54
N ALA A 178 11.13 -12.79 -1.80
CA ALA A 178 9.78 -13.24 -1.49
C ALA A 178 8.75 -12.16 -1.79
N ILE A 179 7.51 -12.55 -2.08
CA ILE A 179 6.39 -11.62 -2.14
C ILE A 179 5.79 -11.53 -0.74
N VAL A 180 5.89 -10.34 -0.14
CA VAL A 180 5.39 -10.01 1.20
C VAL A 180 4.31 -8.96 1.02
N TYR A 181 3.10 -9.40 0.74
CA TYR A 181 1.98 -8.48 0.53
C TYR A 181 1.69 -7.66 1.78
N PRO A 182 1.45 -6.34 1.66
CA PRO A 182 0.69 -5.60 2.65
C PRO A 182 -0.66 -6.30 2.92
N ALA A 183 -1.19 -6.11 4.12
CA ALA A 183 -2.44 -6.76 4.51
C ALA A 183 -3.33 -5.80 5.30
N LEU A 184 -4.55 -6.22 5.56
CA LEU A 184 -5.49 -5.49 6.42
C LEU A 184 -5.11 -5.69 7.89
N PRO A 185 -5.26 -4.67 8.74
CA PRO A 185 -5.00 -4.77 10.18
C PRO A 185 -5.87 -5.86 10.83
N THR A 186 -5.25 -6.75 11.58
CA THR A 186 -5.94 -7.91 12.19
C THR A 186 -7.09 -7.50 13.12
N ASN A 187 -6.92 -6.40 13.86
CA ASN A 187 -7.95 -5.85 14.74
C ASN A 187 -9.16 -5.27 14.00
N GLU A 188 -9.05 -4.98 12.71
CA GLU A 188 -10.15 -4.46 11.89
C GLU A 188 -10.90 -5.56 11.13
N LEU A 189 -10.26 -6.73 10.95
CA LEU A 189 -10.87 -7.83 10.19
C LEU A 189 -12.19 -8.30 10.81
N ALA A 190 -12.23 -8.48 12.12
CA ALA A 190 -13.44 -8.90 12.84
C ALA A 190 -14.58 -7.89 12.61
N GLN A 191 -14.30 -6.59 12.77
CA GLN A 191 -15.28 -5.53 12.51
C GLN A 191 -15.79 -5.56 11.06
N MET A 192 -14.87 -5.71 10.09
CA MET A 192 -15.25 -5.79 8.67
C MET A 192 -16.09 -7.04 8.38
N ASP A 193 -15.80 -8.16 9.04
CA ASP A 193 -16.56 -9.40 8.88
C ASP A 193 -17.96 -9.31 9.51
N GLU A 194 -18.08 -8.66 10.66
CA GLU A 194 -19.38 -8.39 11.29
C GLU A 194 -20.24 -7.41 10.48
N MET A 195 -19.60 -6.41 9.86
CA MET A 195 -20.30 -5.44 9.01
C MET A 195 -20.72 -6.01 7.65
N TRP A 196 -20.04 -7.06 7.19
CA TRP A 196 -20.38 -7.67 5.92
C TRP A 196 -21.57 -8.60 6.04
N ASN A 197 -22.57 -8.38 5.19
CA ASN A 197 -23.74 -9.24 5.02
C ASN A 197 -24.09 -9.25 3.52
N GLU A 198 -24.45 -10.41 2.98
CA GLU A 198 -24.87 -10.55 1.59
C GLU A 198 -26.16 -9.75 1.27
N GLU A 199 -27.02 -9.57 2.28
CA GLU A 199 -28.28 -8.84 2.18
C GLU A 199 -28.16 -7.33 2.42
N VAL A 200 -26.92 -6.82 2.60
CA VAL A 200 -26.73 -5.39 2.84
C VAL A 200 -27.30 -4.56 1.70
N GLU A 201 -28.16 -3.63 2.01
CA GLU A 201 -28.67 -2.65 1.06
C GLU A 201 -27.54 -1.74 0.59
N ARG A 202 -27.18 -1.87 -0.70
CA ARG A 202 -26.19 -1.03 -1.35
C ARG A 202 -26.89 0.03 -2.19
N ASP A 203 -26.30 1.19 -2.25
CA ASP A 203 -26.72 2.20 -3.23
C ASP A 203 -26.36 1.72 -4.65
N ALA A 204 -27.37 1.24 -5.36
CA ALA A 204 -27.22 0.67 -6.70
C ALA A 204 -26.58 1.63 -7.72
N ARG A 205 -26.50 2.92 -7.42
CA ARG A 205 -25.94 3.97 -8.29
C ARG A 205 -24.55 4.43 -7.88
N GLN A 206 -24.09 4.06 -6.67
CA GLN A 206 -22.89 4.65 -6.08
C GLN A 206 -21.62 3.97 -6.55
N ILE A 207 -20.74 4.77 -7.16
CA ILE A 207 -19.33 4.46 -7.41
C ILE A 207 -18.51 5.11 -6.30
N LEU A 208 -17.60 4.37 -5.68
CA LEU A 208 -16.71 4.86 -4.65
C LEU A 208 -15.26 4.85 -5.14
N CYS A 209 -14.54 5.93 -4.91
CA CYS A 209 -13.09 6.00 -5.09
C CYS A 209 -12.45 6.50 -3.79
N VAL A 210 -11.59 5.69 -3.18
CA VAL A 210 -10.87 6.03 -1.96
C VAL A 210 -9.38 6.05 -2.25
N SER A 211 -8.73 7.19 -2.09
CA SER A 211 -7.28 7.28 -2.23
C SER A 211 -6.73 8.58 -1.66
N HIS A 212 -5.41 8.66 -1.57
CA HIS A 212 -4.73 9.95 -1.52
C HIS A 212 -4.80 10.58 -2.92
N MET A 213 -5.63 11.62 -3.08
CA MET A 213 -5.94 12.20 -4.39
C MET A 213 -4.74 12.92 -4.98
N ALA A 214 -4.20 12.38 -6.05
CA ALA A 214 -3.01 12.88 -6.75
C ALA A 214 -3.08 12.50 -8.24
N ALA A 215 -2.37 13.21 -9.09
CA ALA A 215 -2.46 13.05 -10.55
C ALA A 215 -2.28 11.61 -11.07
N HIS A 216 -1.45 10.79 -10.41
CA HIS A 216 -1.28 9.38 -10.80
C HIS A 216 -2.49 8.48 -10.49
N LYS A 217 -3.47 8.99 -9.73
CA LYS A 217 -4.75 8.30 -9.46
C LYS A 217 -5.74 8.43 -10.61
N ASP A 218 -5.48 9.33 -11.55
CA ASP A 218 -6.21 9.49 -12.81
C ASP A 218 -7.71 9.70 -12.62
N ILE A 219 -8.04 10.66 -11.72
CA ILE A 219 -9.44 11.01 -11.41
C ILE A 219 -10.13 11.56 -12.65
N GLU A 220 -9.38 12.20 -13.56
CA GLU A 220 -9.86 12.68 -14.85
C GLU A 220 -10.53 11.56 -15.66
N THR A 221 -9.86 10.42 -15.80
CA THR A 221 -10.43 9.26 -16.51
C THR A 221 -11.69 8.74 -15.84
N LEU A 222 -11.76 8.76 -14.51
CA LEU A 222 -12.97 8.36 -13.77
C LEU A 222 -14.13 9.33 -13.96
N LEU A 223 -13.89 10.63 -13.96
CA LEU A 223 -14.91 11.65 -14.24
C LEU A 223 -15.45 11.55 -15.67
N LEU A 224 -14.57 11.35 -16.66
CA LEU A 224 -14.97 11.09 -18.04
C LEU A 224 -15.80 9.81 -18.15
N ALA A 225 -15.42 8.73 -17.47
CA ALA A 225 -16.19 7.49 -17.43
C ALA A 225 -17.58 7.69 -16.82
N LEU A 226 -17.70 8.51 -15.76
CA LEU A 226 -18.98 8.86 -15.16
C LEU A 226 -19.87 9.66 -16.13
N GLN A 227 -19.29 10.60 -16.88
CA GLN A 227 -20.01 11.38 -17.89
C GLN A 227 -20.58 10.46 -18.97
N ILE A 228 -19.75 9.56 -19.53
CA ILE A 228 -20.14 8.59 -20.53
C ILE A 228 -21.27 7.70 -19.98
N LEU A 229 -21.13 7.21 -18.75
CA LEU A 229 -22.11 6.37 -18.09
C LEU A 229 -23.49 7.03 -17.98
N ARG A 230 -23.52 8.32 -17.62
CA ARG A 230 -24.77 9.10 -17.51
C ARG A 230 -25.35 9.51 -18.85
N ASN A 231 -24.51 9.93 -19.79
CA ASN A 231 -24.95 10.54 -21.05
C ASN A 231 -25.19 9.51 -22.15
N GLU A 232 -24.37 8.47 -22.28
CA GLU A 232 -24.49 7.47 -23.33
C GLU A 232 -25.26 6.23 -22.84
N TYR A 233 -24.89 5.67 -21.68
CA TYR A 233 -25.55 4.49 -21.11
C TYR A 233 -26.85 4.82 -20.37
N LYS A 234 -27.15 6.12 -20.11
CA LYS A 234 -28.35 6.59 -19.38
C LYS A 234 -28.49 6.00 -17.98
N VAL A 235 -27.37 5.64 -17.35
CA VAL A 235 -27.34 5.17 -15.97
C VAL A 235 -27.13 6.38 -15.03
N PRO A 236 -28.04 6.69 -14.08
CA PRO A 236 -27.95 7.84 -13.20
C PRO A 236 -26.97 7.58 -12.04
N ALA A 237 -25.72 7.21 -12.38
CA ALA A 237 -24.68 6.89 -11.41
C ALA A 237 -24.20 8.14 -10.67
N THR A 238 -23.75 7.93 -9.42
CA THR A 238 -23.08 8.92 -8.58
C THR A 238 -21.68 8.48 -8.22
N LEU A 239 -20.78 9.44 -7.95
CA LEU A 239 -19.38 9.19 -7.59
C LEU A 239 -19.06 9.86 -6.25
N ARG A 240 -18.52 9.09 -5.31
CA ARG A 240 -17.91 9.61 -4.09
C ARG A 240 -16.38 9.50 -4.16
N LEU A 241 -15.71 10.64 -4.04
CA LEU A 241 -14.26 10.78 -3.96
C LEU A 241 -13.87 10.97 -2.49
N VAL A 242 -13.26 9.97 -1.87
CA VAL A 242 -12.90 9.99 -0.46
C VAL A 242 -11.39 9.98 -0.31
N GLY A 243 -10.85 10.97 0.41
CA GLY A 243 -9.42 11.07 0.72
C GLY A 243 -8.88 12.48 0.63
N ARG A 244 -7.63 12.63 1.05
CA ARG A 244 -6.97 13.93 1.11
C ARG A 244 -6.44 14.35 -0.26
N TRP A 245 -6.61 15.61 -0.57
CA TRP A 245 -6.00 16.29 -1.71
C TRP A 245 -4.76 17.05 -1.23
N SER A 246 -3.57 16.57 -1.52
CA SER A 246 -2.32 17.25 -1.13
C SER A 246 -1.90 18.33 -2.12
N ASP A 247 -2.33 18.23 -3.37
CA ASP A 247 -2.10 19.24 -4.41
C ASP A 247 -3.38 20.04 -4.64
N VAL A 248 -3.37 21.30 -4.16
CA VAL A 248 -4.50 22.23 -4.27
C VAL A 248 -4.81 22.55 -5.74
N ARG A 249 -3.80 22.63 -6.61
CA ARG A 249 -4.00 22.91 -8.04
C ARG A 249 -4.66 21.71 -8.74
N TYR A 250 -4.25 20.49 -8.38
CA TYR A 250 -4.89 19.30 -8.92
C TYR A 250 -6.35 19.20 -8.47
N ARG A 251 -6.63 19.51 -7.20
CA ARG A 251 -8.00 19.58 -6.69
C ARG A 251 -8.85 20.59 -7.45
N ALA A 252 -8.39 21.84 -7.58
CA ALA A 252 -9.11 22.89 -8.30
C ALA A 252 -9.39 22.48 -9.76
N ARG A 253 -8.42 21.84 -10.43
CA ARG A 253 -8.64 21.34 -11.80
C ARG A 253 -9.71 20.23 -11.86
N MET A 254 -9.82 19.39 -10.84
CA MET A 254 -10.87 18.35 -10.79
C MET A 254 -12.25 18.96 -10.50
N GLU A 255 -12.33 19.97 -9.63
CA GLU A 255 -13.56 20.72 -9.36
C GLU A 255 -14.04 21.42 -10.66
N GLU A 256 -13.15 22.11 -11.38
CA GLU A 256 -13.42 22.71 -12.68
C GLU A 256 -13.89 21.66 -13.71
N LEU A 257 -13.23 20.51 -13.79
CA LEU A 257 -13.62 19.43 -14.70
C LEU A 257 -15.01 18.87 -14.39
N VAL A 258 -15.39 18.76 -13.11
CA VAL A 258 -16.74 18.35 -12.69
C VAL A 258 -17.80 19.33 -13.23
N GLU A 259 -17.52 20.63 -13.18
CA GLU A 259 -18.41 21.67 -13.75
C GLU A 259 -18.46 21.58 -15.28
N GLU A 260 -17.32 21.51 -15.96
CA GLU A 260 -17.21 21.38 -17.42
C GLU A 260 -17.98 20.17 -17.97
N LEU A 261 -17.98 19.06 -17.22
CA LEU A 261 -18.66 17.82 -17.60
C LEU A 261 -20.14 17.77 -17.20
N GLY A 262 -20.65 18.79 -16.48
CA GLY A 262 -22.02 18.83 -15.98
C GLY A 262 -22.32 17.79 -14.90
N LEU A 263 -21.35 17.49 -14.03
CA LEU A 263 -21.41 16.41 -13.04
C LEU A 263 -21.60 16.93 -11.59
N VAL A 264 -21.87 18.19 -11.37
CA VAL A 264 -21.93 18.83 -10.03
C VAL A 264 -22.85 18.06 -9.08
N GLU A 265 -24.04 17.67 -9.52
CA GLU A 265 -25.03 16.92 -8.72
C GLU A 265 -24.71 15.41 -8.60
N ALA A 266 -23.70 14.93 -9.32
CA ALA A 266 -23.36 13.50 -9.38
C ALA A 266 -22.05 13.15 -8.66
N VAL A 267 -21.24 14.14 -8.30
CA VAL A 267 -19.91 13.93 -7.70
C VAL A 267 -19.84 14.57 -6.33
N ALA A 268 -19.53 13.76 -5.31
CA ALA A 268 -19.21 14.23 -3.95
C ALA A 268 -17.71 14.11 -3.68
N MET A 269 -17.09 15.15 -3.15
CA MET A 269 -15.68 15.18 -2.73
C MET A 269 -15.61 15.29 -1.20
N ASP A 270 -15.70 14.15 -0.50
CA ASP A 270 -15.91 14.10 0.94
C ASP A 270 -14.66 14.41 1.79
N GLY A 271 -13.48 14.47 1.17
CA GLY A 271 -12.23 14.62 1.93
C GLY A 271 -11.91 13.39 2.79
N PHE A 272 -11.41 13.62 3.99
CA PHE A 272 -11.04 12.55 4.92
C PHE A 272 -12.25 12.11 5.75
N LEU A 273 -12.52 10.81 5.76
CA LEU A 273 -13.55 10.20 6.60
C LEU A 273 -12.95 9.54 7.85
N SER A 274 -13.72 9.46 8.94
CA SER A 274 -13.40 8.60 10.06
C SER A 274 -13.35 7.14 9.63
N ARG A 275 -12.66 6.27 10.38
CA ARG A 275 -12.54 4.86 10.01
C ARG A 275 -13.90 4.17 9.88
N SER A 276 -14.81 4.40 10.82
CA SER A 276 -16.16 3.83 10.76
C SER A 276 -16.96 4.31 9.55
N ALA A 277 -16.91 5.60 9.24
CA ALA A 277 -17.56 6.16 8.05
C ALA A 277 -16.96 5.64 6.74
N LEU A 278 -15.66 5.39 6.71
CA LEU A 278 -14.98 4.80 5.56
C LEU A 278 -15.41 3.35 5.33
N LEU A 279 -15.48 2.53 6.39
CA LEU A 279 -15.97 1.16 6.29
C LEU A 279 -17.42 1.10 5.82
N ASP A 280 -18.27 2.00 6.33
CA ASP A 280 -19.67 2.10 5.88
C ASP A 280 -19.74 2.56 4.40
N ALA A 281 -18.87 3.46 3.96
CA ALA A 281 -18.80 3.86 2.55
C ALA A 281 -18.44 2.68 1.63
N TYR A 282 -17.47 1.84 2.01
CA TYR A 282 -17.18 0.62 1.25
C TYR A 282 -18.37 -0.34 1.23
N ARG A 283 -19.02 -0.54 2.38
CA ARG A 283 -20.16 -1.45 2.52
C ARG A 283 -21.36 -1.04 1.66
N ARG A 284 -21.65 0.28 1.59
CA ARG A 284 -22.80 0.82 0.85
C ARG A 284 -22.55 0.99 -0.64
N ALA A 285 -21.29 1.15 -1.05
CA ALA A 285 -20.99 1.34 -2.46
C ALA A 285 -21.32 0.11 -3.31
N ARG A 286 -21.88 0.34 -4.48
CA ARG A 286 -22.13 -0.71 -5.47
C ARG A 286 -20.85 -1.22 -6.09
N VAL A 287 -19.92 -0.30 -6.38
CA VAL A 287 -18.64 -0.60 -7.02
C VAL A 287 -17.57 0.34 -6.49
N TYR A 288 -16.38 -0.18 -6.30
CA TYR A 288 -15.17 0.60 -6.06
C TYR A 288 -14.41 0.78 -7.36
N CYS A 289 -14.02 2.01 -7.69
CA CYS A 289 -13.30 2.31 -8.93
C CYS A 289 -12.01 3.06 -8.65
N LEU A 290 -10.87 2.53 -9.13
CA LEU A 290 -9.55 3.15 -9.01
C LEU A 290 -8.75 2.96 -10.30
N LEU A 291 -8.74 3.96 -11.16
CA LEU A 291 -8.10 3.92 -12.48
C LEU A 291 -6.63 4.39 -12.43
N SER A 292 -5.97 4.22 -11.30
CA SER A 292 -4.60 4.66 -11.07
C SER A 292 -3.62 4.13 -12.12
N ARG A 293 -2.79 5.02 -12.66
CA ARG A 293 -1.67 4.68 -13.56
C ARG A 293 -0.53 3.98 -12.83
N SER A 294 -0.48 4.06 -11.50
CA SER A 294 0.55 3.43 -10.69
C SER A 294 0.04 3.10 -9.30
N GLU A 295 0.07 1.81 -8.98
CA GLU A 295 -0.19 1.27 -7.65
C GLU A 295 0.92 0.29 -7.26
N SER A 296 1.38 0.38 -6.01
CA SER A 296 2.30 -0.62 -5.45
C SER A 296 1.59 -1.83 -4.86
N PHE A 297 0.36 -1.58 -4.37
CA PHE A 297 -0.53 -2.59 -3.81
C PHE A 297 -2.00 -2.15 -3.89
N GLY A 298 -2.41 -1.09 -3.18
CA GLY A 298 -3.77 -0.58 -3.19
C GLY A 298 -4.62 -1.13 -2.03
N ILE A 299 -4.24 -0.87 -0.79
CA ILE A 299 -5.00 -1.26 0.42
C ILE A 299 -6.50 -0.94 0.30
N PRO A 300 -6.93 0.27 -0.16
CA PRO A 300 -8.34 0.60 -0.30
C PRO A 300 -9.12 -0.37 -1.20
N SER A 301 -8.48 -0.92 -2.25
CA SER A 301 -9.12 -1.93 -3.11
C SER A 301 -9.37 -3.24 -2.36
N VAL A 302 -8.45 -3.64 -1.47
CA VAL A 302 -8.62 -4.84 -0.63
C VAL A 302 -9.68 -4.62 0.43
N GLU A 303 -9.74 -3.43 1.03
CA GLU A 303 -10.80 -3.04 1.97
C GLU A 303 -12.18 -3.10 1.32
N ALA A 304 -12.33 -2.52 0.12
CA ALA A 304 -13.55 -2.60 -0.65
C ALA A 304 -13.96 -4.06 -0.91
N GLN A 305 -13.01 -4.89 -1.36
CA GLN A 305 -13.26 -6.30 -1.60
C GLN A 305 -13.61 -7.08 -0.33
N ARG A 306 -12.99 -6.75 0.83
CA ARG A 306 -13.35 -7.37 2.11
C ARG A 306 -14.81 -7.09 2.49
N MET A 307 -15.31 -5.93 2.11
CA MET A 307 -16.73 -5.55 2.28
C MET A 307 -17.63 -6.07 1.14
N GLY A 308 -17.13 -6.97 0.28
CA GLY A 308 -17.87 -7.53 -0.85
C GLY A 308 -18.14 -6.52 -1.98
N THR A 309 -17.37 -5.43 -2.07
CA THR A 309 -17.53 -4.42 -3.11
C THR A 309 -16.58 -4.73 -4.27
N PRO A 310 -17.11 -5.05 -5.47
CA PRO A 310 -16.29 -5.33 -6.65
C PRO A 310 -15.45 -4.13 -7.06
N VAL A 311 -14.31 -4.40 -7.71
CA VAL A 311 -13.34 -3.37 -8.09
C VAL A 311 -13.26 -3.22 -9.60
N VAL A 312 -13.34 -1.98 -10.10
CA VAL A 312 -12.90 -1.59 -11.45
C VAL A 312 -11.55 -0.90 -11.33
N ALA A 313 -10.52 -1.40 -12.01
CA ALA A 313 -9.18 -0.85 -11.90
C ALA A 313 -8.45 -0.79 -13.26
N ALA A 314 -7.41 0.06 -13.33
CA ALA A 314 -6.54 0.09 -14.49
C ALA A 314 -5.49 -1.04 -14.46
N ARG A 315 -5.18 -1.61 -15.63
CA ARG A 315 -4.06 -2.55 -15.83
C ARG A 315 -2.71 -1.81 -15.79
N GLY A 316 -1.62 -2.57 -15.69
CA GLY A 316 -0.26 -2.02 -15.73
C GLY A 316 0.31 -1.60 -14.38
N SER A 317 -0.40 -1.89 -13.29
CA SER A 317 0.06 -1.69 -11.92
C SER A 317 -0.23 -2.94 -11.06
N ALA A 318 0.07 -2.91 -9.77
CA ALA A 318 -0.26 -4.01 -8.86
C ALA A 318 -1.78 -4.25 -8.70
N ALA A 319 -2.64 -3.34 -9.15
CA ALA A 319 -4.08 -3.43 -8.94
C ALA A 319 -4.70 -4.73 -9.51
N SER A 320 -4.27 -5.17 -10.70
CA SER A 320 -4.80 -6.41 -11.30
C SER A 320 -4.35 -7.67 -10.56
N GLU A 321 -3.13 -7.69 -10.04
CA GLU A 321 -2.60 -8.77 -9.20
C GLU A 321 -3.33 -8.85 -7.85
N VAL A 322 -3.55 -7.70 -7.23
CA VAL A 322 -4.15 -7.58 -5.90
C VAL A 322 -5.65 -7.83 -5.94
N CYS A 323 -6.36 -7.23 -6.88
CA CYS A 323 -7.82 -7.39 -6.97
C CYS A 323 -8.23 -8.74 -7.58
N GLY A 324 -7.35 -9.42 -8.32
CA GLY A 324 -7.56 -10.79 -8.80
C GLY A 324 -8.92 -11.03 -9.44
N THR A 325 -9.59 -12.09 -9.01
CA THR A 325 -10.93 -12.48 -9.50
C THR A 325 -12.06 -11.59 -8.98
N GLY A 326 -11.80 -10.75 -8.00
CA GLY A 326 -12.76 -9.78 -7.44
C GLY A 326 -12.74 -8.42 -8.13
N GLY A 327 -11.95 -8.29 -9.20
CA GLY A 327 -11.83 -7.08 -9.99
C GLY A 327 -12.07 -7.30 -11.48
N VAL A 328 -12.39 -6.21 -12.18
CA VAL A 328 -12.42 -6.11 -13.63
C VAL A 328 -11.54 -4.96 -14.10
N TYR A 329 -10.97 -5.05 -15.30
CA TYR A 329 -9.82 -4.23 -15.61
C TYR A 329 -9.88 -3.61 -17.00
N VAL A 330 -9.49 -2.34 -17.09
CA VAL A 330 -9.35 -1.57 -18.33
C VAL A 330 -7.90 -1.14 -18.56
N ALA A 331 -7.58 -0.64 -19.73
CA ALA A 331 -6.30 0.05 -19.96
C ALA A 331 -6.25 1.37 -19.16
N ALA A 332 -5.05 1.82 -18.79
CA ALA A 332 -4.90 3.13 -18.16
C ALA A 332 -5.36 4.25 -19.12
N GLY A 333 -6.20 5.18 -18.65
CA GLY A 333 -6.77 6.26 -19.45
C GLY A 333 -8.00 5.85 -20.31
N ASP A 334 -8.47 4.60 -20.23
CA ASP A 334 -9.61 4.11 -20.98
C ASP A 334 -10.93 4.42 -20.25
N SER A 335 -11.45 5.63 -20.45
CA SER A 335 -12.72 6.07 -19.87
C SER A 335 -13.94 5.33 -20.45
N GLN A 336 -13.90 5.01 -21.75
CA GLN A 336 -15.01 4.28 -22.43
C GLN A 336 -15.12 2.85 -21.91
N GLY A 337 -14.00 2.12 -21.85
CA GLY A 337 -13.97 0.77 -21.27
C GLY A 337 -14.38 0.75 -19.80
N ALA A 338 -13.94 1.76 -19.01
CA ALA A 338 -14.34 1.90 -17.62
C ALA A 338 -15.85 2.14 -17.48
N ALA A 339 -16.43 3.01 -18.29
CA ALA A 339 -17.87 3.26 -18.32
C ALA A 339 -18.68 1.98 -18.66
N GLY A 340 -18.22 1.20 -19.61
CA GLY A 340 -18.88 -0.08 -19.99
C GLY A 340 -18.87 -1.11 -18.85
N LEU A 341 -17.72 -1.26 -18.14
CA LEU A 341 -17.63 -2.15 -16.98
C LEU A 341 -18.46 -1.65 -15.80
N LEU A 342 -18.44 -0.34 -15.52
CA LEU A 342 -19.27 0.27 -14.50
C LEU A 342 -20.77 0.11 -14.81
N CYS A 343 -21.19 0.35 -16.06
CA CYS A 343 -22.56 0.13 -16.50
C CYS A 343 -23.01 -1.29 -16.14
N ARG A 344 -22.26 -2.31 -16.54
CA ARG A 344 -22.58 -3.68 -16.25
C ARG A 344 -22.71 -3.99 -14.76
N LEU A 345 -21.79 -3.46 -13.94
CA LEU A 345 -21.84 -3.66 -12.49
C LEU A 345 -23.00 -2.95 -11.81
N LEU A 346 -23.46 -1.82 -12.37
CA LEU A 346 -24.58 -1.06 -11.82
C LEU A 346 -25.94 -1.58 -12.27
N THR A 347 -26.02 -2.29 -13.41
CA THR A 347 -27.30 -2.68 -14.03
C THR A 347 -27.56 -4.20 -14.06
N ASP A 348 -26.50 -5.04 -14.04
CA ASP A 348 -26.61 -6.50 -14.05
C ASP A 348 -26.43 -7.06 -12.63
N GLU A 349 -27.53 -7.32 -11.93
CA GLU A 349 -27.53 -7.83 -10.56
C GLU A 349 -26.84 -9.18 -10.41
N SER A 350 -27.05 -10.08 -11.38
CA SER A 350 -26.46 -11.42 -11.37
C SER A 350 -24.94 -11.36 -11.50
N TYR A 351 -24.46 -10.54 -12.45
CA TYR A 351 -23.03 -10.31 -12.63
C TYR A 351 -22.41 -9.66 -11.41
N TRP A 352 -23.07 -8.65 -10.84
CA TRP A 352 -22.61 -7.98 -9.64
C TRP A 352 -22.48 -8.97 -8.46
N LYS A 353 -23.51 -9.77 -8.16
CA LYS A 353 -23.48 -10.77 -7.06
C LYS A 353 -22.31 -11.73 -7.22
N LYS A 354 -22.12 -12.27 -8.41
CA LYS A 354 -20.98 -13.16 -8.71
C LYS A 354 -19.65 -12.50 -8.41
N LEU A 355 -19.46 -11.24 -8.84
CA LEU A 355 -18.20 -10.53 -8.66
C LEU A 355 -18.01 -10.07 -7.21
N SER A 356 -19.09 -9.73 -6.49
CA SER A 356 -19.09 -9.38 -5.06
C SER A 356 -18.57 -10.55 -4.21
N LEU A 357 -19.07 -11.75 -4.42
CA LEU A 357 -18.59 -12.95 -3.73
C LEU A 357 -17.11 -13.25 -4.08
N ALA A 358 -16.74 -13.13 -5.36
CA ALA A 358 -15.36 -13.31 -5.77
C ALA A 358 -14.42 -12.25 -5.16
N ALA A 359 -14.87 -10.99 -5.01
CA ALA A 359 -14.15 -9.93 -4.34
C ALA A 359 -13.90 -10.28 -2.87
N ARG A 360 -14.93 -10.67 -2.15
CA ARG A 360 -14.84 -11.11 -0.76
C ARG A 360 -13.83 -12.25 -0.60
N GLN A 361 -13.95 -13.28 -1.42
CA GLN A 361 -13.04 -14.43 -1.41
C GLN A 361 -11.60 -14.04 -1.70
N ASN A 362 -11.36 -13.16 -2.67
CA ASN A 362 -10.02 -12.69 -3.00
C ASN A 362 -9.36 -11.92 -1.85
N ALA A 363 -10.12 -11.08 -1.13
CA ALA A 363 -9.61 -10.29 -0.02
C ALA A 363 -9.07 -11.13 1.15
N LEU A 364 -9.55 -12.37 1.33
CA LEU A 364 -9.06 -13.30 2.36
C LEU A 364 -7.59 -13.69 2.21
N ARG A 365 -6.98 -13.39 1.07
CA ARG A 365 -5.54 -13.60 0.83
C ARG A 365 -4.68 -12.61 1.61
N PHE A 366 -5.22 -11.44 1.96
CA PHE A 366 -4.50 -10.29 2.48
C PHE A 366 -4.74 -10.07 3.98
N GLU A 367 -4.57 -11.13 4.73
CA GLU A 367 -4.50 -11.14 6.19
C GLU A 367 -3.04 -11.27 6.63
N TYR A 368 -2.59 -10.49 7.61
CA TYR A 368 -1.18 -10.54 8.04
C TYR A 368 -0.74 -11.95 8.46
N GLN A 369 -1.63 -12.75 9.02
CA GLN A 369 -1.34 -14.15 9.36
C GLN A 369 -0.86 -14.99 8.17
N LYS A 370 -1.31 -14.65 6.96
CA LYS A 370 -0.91 -15.32 5.72
C LYS A 370 0.28 -14.64 5.06
N THR A 371 0.25 -13.29 5.02
CA THR A 371 1.21 -12.51 4.24
C THR A 371 2.57 -12.33 4.92
N VAL A 372 2.68 -12.59 6.23
CA VAL A 372 3.96 -12.56 6.96
C VAL A 372 4.81 -13.83 6.75
N ARG A 373 4.19 -14.96 6.40
CA ARG A 373 4.88 -16.26 6.27
C ARG A 373 6.06 -16.24 5.30
N PRO A 374 5.95 -15.67 4.08
CA PRO A 374 7.09 -15.59 3.18
C PRO A 374 8.27 -14.78 3.76
N LEU A 375 8.00 -13.79 4.60
CA LEU A 375 9.06 -13.07 5.32
C LEU A 375 9.70 -13.96 6.39
N LEU A 376 8.92 -14.70 7.16
CA LEU A 376 9.42 -15.63 8.17
C LEU A 376 10.27 -16.73 7.55
N GLU A 377 9.81 -17.33 6.46
CA GLU A 377 10.55 -18.35 5.71
C GLU A 377 11.88 -17.81 5.17
N MET A 378 11.84 -16.62 4.55
CA MET A 378 13.03 -15.94 4.03
C MET A 378 14.06 -15.64 5.13
N LEU A 379 13.61 -15.28 6.34
CA LEU A 379 14.49 -15.04 7.49
C LEU A 379 14.97 -16.35 8.15
N GLY A 380 14.10 -17.38 8.19
CA GLY A 380 14.39 -18.68 8.78
C GLY A 380 15.50 -19.45 8.06
N THR A 381 15.56 -19.37 6.73
CA THR A 381 16.61 -20.01 5.92
C THR A 381 18.04 -19.57 6.27
N HIS A 382 18.20 -18.42 6.95
CA HIS A 382 19.50 -17.92 7.40
C HIS A 382 19.70 -18.09 8.91
N ALA A 383 18.63 -18.26 9.71
CA ALA A 383 18.75 -18.53 11.15
C ALA A 383 19.37 -19.91 11.41
N GLU A 384 19.23 -20.87 10.49
CA GLU A 384 19.88 -22.21 10.55
C GLU A 384 21.37 -22.17 10.19
N LYS A 385 21.86 -21.04 9.67
CA LYS A 385 23.26 -20.84 9.25
C LYS A 385 24.08 -19.98 10.22
N LEU A 386 23.43 -19.39 11.24
CA LEU A 386 24.04 -18.62 12.32
C LEU A 386 24.16 -19.46 13.60
#